data_80a1068958530efe3f777673ecd06930
#
_entry.id   80a1068958530efe3f777673ecd06930
#
_cell.length_a   1.000
_cell.length_b   1.000
_cell.length_c   1.000
_cell.angle_alpha   90.00
_cell.angle_beta   90.00
_cell.angle_gamma   90.00
#
_symmetry.space_group_name_H-M   'P 1'
#
loop_
_entity.id
_entity.type
_entity.pdbx_description
1 polymer ?
#
loop_
_entity_poly.entity_id
_entity_poly.type
_entity_poly.pdbx_seq_one_letter_code
_entity_poly.pdbx_strand_id
1 'polypeptide(L)'
;GIAMMHIKRPVVAGLFYPGTAGELKVTLGELMQTTDAQSEERPYALIAPHAGYQFSGPVAANAYASLGSWADEIRRVVVLAPSHRIGFRGIATSSADVFQTPLGDIPVDRSAVQQLRGLSGVLTLDEAFAQEHALEVQLPFLQTVLPTFDLVPLVVGEADIDDVSQVIDHLIAPDTLIVVSSDLSHFLDYESCQLRDRSTTALIENMQEDAIGPHDACGAFPVRGLLKSARRHGWRVRTLDLRNSGDTAGDKSRVVGYGAYEFY
;
A
#
# COMPACT_ATOMS: atom_id res chain seq x y z
N GLY A 1 2.67 -18.70 -32.09
CA GLY A 1 3.89 -18.16 -31.50
C GLY A 1 3.84 -18.17 -29.98
N ILE A 2 4.99 -18.25 -29.34
CA ILE A 2 5.08 -18.17 -27.88
C ILE A 2 4.77 -16.72 -27.51
N ALA A 3 3.72 -16.50 -26.71
CA ALA A 3 3.43 -15.18 -26.19
C ALA A 3 4.57 -14.73 -25.25
N MET A 4 5.12 -13.56 -25.49
CA MET A 4 6.15 -13.03 -24.63
C MET A 4 5.53 -12.57 -23.31
N MET A 5 6.18 -12.92 -22.19
CA MET A 5 5.79 -12.47 -20.87
C MET A 5 5.98 -10.97 -20.75
N HIS A 6 4.96 -10.27 -20.25
CA HIS A 6 5.03 -8.85 -19.97
C HIS A 6 5.53 -8.66 -18.54
N ILE A 7 6.74 -8.13 -18.39
CA ILE A 7 7.37 -7.88 -17.10
C ILE A 7 7.34 -6.39 -16.80
N LYS A 8 6.75 -6.02 -15.68
CA LYS A 8 6.83 -4.66 -15.15
C LYS A 8 8.11 -4.53 -14.33
N ARG A 9 9.09 -3.79 -14.86
CA ARG A 9 10.39 -3.59 -14.21
C ARG A 9 10.29 -2.50 -13.14
N PRO A 10 11.17 -2.54 -12.11
CA PRO A 10 11.21 -1.49 -11.09
C PRO A 10 11.68 -0.17 -11.71
N VAL A 11 11.14 0.94 -11.20
CA VAL A 11 11.50 2.30 -11.67
C VAL A 11 12.12 3.15 -10.58
N VAL A 12 12.04 2.73 -9.31
CA VAL A 12 12.62 3.49 -8.18
C VAL A 12 13.68 2.69 -7.39
N ALA A 13 14.12 1.55 -7.91
CA ALA A 13 15.25 0.82 -7.34
C ALA A 13 16.52 1.69 -7.40
N GLY A 14 17.22 1.81 -6.28
CA GLY A 14 18.35 2.72 -6.15
C GLY A 14 17.97 4.17 -5.83
N LEU A 15 16.67 4.49 -5.82
CA LEU A 15 16.16 5.83 -5.52
C LEU A 15 15.35 5.85 -4.22
N PHE A 16 14.33 5.03 -4.12
CA PHE A 16 13.47 4.94 -2.92
C PHE A 16 13.92 3.83 -1.98
N TYR A 17 14.67 2.88 -2.48
CA TYR A 17 15.23 1.75 -1.72
C TYR A 17 16.50 1.28 -2.41
N PRO A 18 17.38 0.50 -1.73
CA PRO A 18 18.61 0.01 -2.34
C PRO A 18 18.37 -0.79 -3.63
N GLY A 19 19.19 -0.54 -4.65
CA GLY A 19 18.99 -1.09 -6.00
C GLY A 19 19.49 -2.51 -6.20
N THR A 20 20.24 -3.08 -5.24
CA THR A 20 20.76 -4.45 -5.33
C THR A 20 20.08 -5.36 -4.32
N ALA A 21 19.94 -6.64 -4.65
CA ALA A 21 19.31 -7.62 -3.76
C ALA A 21 19.99 -7.69 -2.38
N GLY A 22 21.32 -7.70 -2.36
CA GLY A 22 22.08 -7.79 -1.12
C GLY A 22 21.87 -6.61 -0.19
N GLU A 23 22.01 -5.39 -0.70
CA GLU A 23 21.82 -4.17 0.08
C GLU A 23 20.35 -4.02 0.54
N LEU A 24 19.41 -4.37 -0.34
CA LEU A 24 18.00 -4.28 -0.04
C LEU A 24 17.61 -5.25 1.09
N LYS A 25 18.12 -6.49 1.06
CA LYS A 25 17.90 -7.46 2.13
C LYS A 25 18.42 -6.98 3.47
N VAL A 26 19.61 -6.37 3.49
CA VAL A 26 20.22 -5.82 4.72
C VAL A 26 19.32 -4.69 5.26
N THR A 27 18.92 -3.75 4.40
CA THR A 27 18.07 -2.63 4.80
C THR A 27 16.73 -3.10 5.36
N LEU A 28 16.06 -4.03 4.66
CA LEU A 28 14.78 -4.57 5.12
C LEU A 28 14.93 -5.34 6.43
N GLY A 29 16.02 -6.13 6.58
CA GLY A 29 16.31 -6.84 7.82
C GLY A 29 16.48 -5.89 9.00
N GLU A 30 17.21 -4.80 8.83
CA GLU A 30 17.38 -3.77 9.85
C GLU A 30 16.06 -3.10 10.21
N LEU A 31 15.26 -2.73 9.20
CA LEU A 31 13.95 -2.12 9.43
C LEU A 31 13.01 -3.05 10.21
N MET A 32 12.96 -4.32 9.83
CA MET A 32 12.10 -5.30 10.50
C MET A 32 12.54 -5.60 11.94
N GLN A 33 13.81 -5.40 12.27
CA GLN A 33 14.30 -5.56 13.66
C GLN A 33 13.85 -4.43 14.58
N THR A 34 13.47 -3.27 14.06
CA THR A 34 13.03 -2.13 14.85
C THR A 34 11.54 -2.18 15.21
N THR A 35 10.85 -3.22 14.81
CA THR A 35 9.40 -3.32 14.98
C THR A 35 9.00 -3.92 16.31
N ASP A 36 7.92 -3.39 16.90
CA ASP A 36 7.30 -3.90 18.12
C ASP A 36 5.98 -4.62 17.84
N ALA A 37 5.47 -4.52 16.62
CA ALA A 37 4.13 -4.95 16.30
C ALA A 37 4.06 -6.45 16.06
N GLN A 38 3.41 -7.18 16.98
CA GLN A 38 2.92 -8.53 16.74
C GLN A 38 1.42 -8.53 17.00
N SER A 39 0.64 -8.82 15.96
CA SER A 39 -0.80 -8.92 16.10
C SER A 39 -1.20 -10.34 16.51
N GLU A 40 -2.05 -10.45 17.52
CA GLU A 40 -2.65 -11.71 17.92
C GLU A 40 -3.77 -12.12 16.95
N GLU A 41 -4.27 -11.18 16.15
CA GLU A 41 -5.35 -11.41 15.20
C GLU A 41 -4.85 -11.27 13.77
N ARG A 42 -5.42 -12.08 12.86
CA ARG A 42 -5.04 -12.05 11.45
C ARG A 42 -5.49 -10.75 10.80
N PRO A 43 -4.58 -9.96 10.25
CA PRO A 43 -4.97 -8.77 9.49
C PRO A 43 -5.63 -9.16 8.16
N TYR A 44 -6.74 -8.51 7.84
CA TYR A 44 -7.36 -8.56 6.52
C TYR A 44 -6.78 -7.51 5.58
N ALA A 45 -6.39 -6.37 6.14
CA ALA A 45 -5.85 -5.26 5.37
C ALA A 45 -4.85 -4.45 6.18
N LEU A 46 -3.98 -3.75 5.44
CA LEU A 46 -3.01 -2.80 5.99
C LEU A 46 -3.12 -1.48 5.23
N ILE A 47 -2.80 -0.38 5.91
CA ILE A 47 -2.41 0.88 5.27
C ILE A 47 -0.94 1.10 5.64
N ALA A 48 -0.10 1.37 4.64
CA ALA A 48 1.33 1.59 4.83
C ALA A 48 1.83 2.76 3.98
N PRO A 49 2.83 3.52 4.46
CA PRO A 49 3.39 4.66 3.72
C PRO A 49 4.32 4.22 2.58
N HIS A 50 4.62 5.16 1.67
CA HIS A 50 5.36 4.87 0.45
C HIS A 50 6.46 5.88 0.09
N ALA A 51 7.00 6.58 1.06
CA ALA A 51 8.19 7.42 0.84
C ALA A 51 9.46 6.55 0.70
N GLY A 52 10.59 7.17 0.42
CA GLY A 52 11.86 6.46 0.45
C GLY A 52 12.07 5.77 1.80
N TYR A 53 12.72 4.61 1.80
CA TYR A 53 12.84 3.78 3.01
C TYR A 53 13.53 4.49 4.16
N GLN A 54 14.46 5.42 3.89
CA GLN A 54 15.09 6.22 4.95
C GLN A 54 14.10 7.12 5.68
N PHE A 55 12.99 7.48 5.04
CA PHE A 55 11.97 8.35 5.61
C PHE A 55 10.82 7.54 6.24
N SER A 56 10.13 6.73 5.46
CA SER A 56 8.94 6.02 5.90
C SER A 56 9.16 4.53 6.20
N GLY A 57 10.33 3.98 5.89
CA GLY A 57 10.61 2.56 6.10
C GLY A 57 10.33 2.06 7.51
N PRO A 58 10.73 2.78 8.57
CA PRO A 58 10.43 2.35 9.94
C PRO A 58 8.92 2.23 10.23
N VAL A 59 8.11 3.10 9.67
CA VAL A 59 6.65 3.05 9.85
C VAL A 59 6.04 1.92 9.02
N ALA A 60 6.43 1.79 7.75
CA ALA A 60 5.99 0.68 6.90
C ALA A 60 6.34 -0.68 7.52
N ALA A 61 7.52 -0.80 8.11
CA ALA A 61 7.95 -2.03 8.78
C ALA A 61 6.98 -2.45 9.90
N ASN A 62 6.44 -1.49 10.67
CA ASN A 62 5.46 -1.78 11.69
C ASN A 62 4.15 -2.33 11.11
N ALA A 63 3.72 -1.84 9.93
CA ALA A 63 2.56 -2.40 9.26
C ALA A 63 2.82 -3.87 8.88
N TYR A 64 3.95 -4.16 8.25
CA TYR A 64 4.25 -5.53 7.79
C TYR A 64 4.59 -6.50 8.92
N ALA A 65 5.13 -6.00 10.04
CA ALA A 65 5.38 -6.83 11.21
C ALA A 65 4.09 -7.41 11.81
N SER A 66 2.95 -6.76 11.59
CA SER A 66 1.65 -7.27 12.06
C SER A 66 1.25 -8.59 11.40
N LEU A 67 1.83 -8.92 10.25
CA LEU A 67 1.56 -10.18 9.56
C LEU A 67 2.19 -11.39 10.27
N GLY A 68 3.31 -11.21 10.91
CA GLY A 68 3.99 -12.15 11.80
C GLY A 68 3.70 -13.63 11.54
N SER A 69 2.99 -14.25 12.47
CA SER A 69 2.64 -15.68 12.42
C SER A 69 1.59 -16.02 11.35
N TRP A 70 0.96 -15.03 10.73
CA TRP A 70 -0.08 -15.24 9.71
C TRP A 70 0.46 -15.31 8.28
N ALA A 71 1.77 -15.07 8.11
CA ALA A 71 2.41 -14.99 6.78
C ALA A 71 2.17 -16.23 5.91
N ASP A 72 2.18 -17.41 6.49
CA ASP A 72 2.00 -18.67 5.76
C ASP A 72 0.58 -18.85 5.21
N GLU A 73 -0.38 -18.14 5.74
CA GLU A 73 -1.78 -18.22 5.32
C GLU A 73 -2.11 -17.27 4.18
N ILE A 74 -1.24 -16.30 3.89
CA ILE A 74 -1.45 -15.31 2.84
C ILE A 74 -0.81 -15.79 1.55
N ARG A 75 -1.62 -15.95 0.49
CA ARG A 75 -1.19 -16.43 -0.83
C ARG A 75 -1.39 -15.41 -1.92
N ARG A 76 -2.19 -14.39 -1.67
CA ARG A 76 -2.49 -13.33 -2.61
C ARG A 76 -2.50 -11.99 -1.90
N VAL A 77 -1.89 -10.98 -2.52
CA VAL A 77 -1.88 -9.61 -2.00
C VAL A 77 -2.44 -8.67 -3.07
N VAL A 78 -3.45 -7.91 -2.68
CA VAL A 78 -3.99 -6.81 -3.48
C VAL A 78 -3.35 -5.53 -2.98
N VAL A 79 -2.63 -4.81 -3.85
CA VAL A 79 -2.04 -3.51 -3.50
C VAL A 79 -2.77 -2.42 -4.27
N LEU A 80 -3.36 -1.47 -3.54
CA LEU A 80 -4.01 -0.29 -4.11
C LEU A 80 -3.15 0.92 -3.78
N ALA A 81 -2.67 1.60 -4.81
CA ALA A 81 -1.83 2.79 -4.68
C ALA A 81 -2.45 3.99 -5.40
N PRO A 82 -2.21 5.22 -4.93
CA PRO A 82 -2.67 6.41 -5.64
C PRO A 82 -1.83 6.66 -6.89
N SER A 83 -2.36 7.46 -7.81
CA SER A 83 -1.64 7.89 -9.00
C SER A 83 -0.98 9.25 -8.75
N HIS A 84 0.35 9.29 -8.80
CA HIS A 84 1.14 10.52 -8.64
C HIS A 84 1.57 11.12 -9.96
N ARG A 85 1.58 10.34 -11.05
CA ARG A 85 2.23 10.72 -12.30
C ARG A 85 1.25 11.06 -13.41
N ILE A 86 0.09 10.43 -13.43
CA ILE A 86 -0.94 10.71 -14.42
C ILE A 86 -2.29 10.90 -13.75
N GLY A 87 -3.10 11.82 -14.31
CA GLY A 87 -4.47 12.02 -13.89
C GLY A 87 -5.41 11.14 -14.70
N PHE A 88 -6.30 10.42 -14.04
CA PHE A 88 -7.34 9.64 -14.69
C PHE A 88 -8.48 9.36 -13.70
N ARG A 89 -9.61 8.94 -14.22
CA ARG A 89 -10.75 8.53 -13.39
C ARG A 89 -10.85 7.03 -13.38
N GLY A 90 -11.07 6.47 -12.18
CA GLY A 90 -11.29 5.05 -12.01
C GLY A 90 -10.13 4.31 -11.38
N ILE A 91 -10.14 3.00 -11.56
CA ILE A 91 -9.19 2.05 -10.95
C ILE A 91 -8.49 1.33 -12.10
N ALA A 92 -7.17 1.54 -12.20
CA ALA A 92 -6.37 0.95 -13.26
C ALA A 92 -5.86 -0.43 -12.89
N THR A 93 -6.05 -1.39 -13.80
CA THR A 93 -5.37 -2.68 -13.78
C THR A 93 -4.18 -2.67 -14.74
N SER A 94 -3.24 -3.58 -14.52
CA SER A 94 -2.04 -3.75 -15.35
C SER A 94 -2.23 -4.94 -16.30
N SER A 95 -1.64 -4.87 -17.49
CA SER A 95 -1.52 -6.00 -18.40
C SER A 95 -0.28 -6.86 -18.12
N ALA A 96 0.55 -6.49 -17.14
CA ALA A 96 1.76 -7.24 -16.80
C ALA A 96 1.44 -8.63 -16.24
N ASP A 97 2.31 -9.59 -16.56
CA ASP A 97 2.27 -10.94 -16.00
C ASP A 97 3.10 -11.06 -14.74
N VAL A 98 4.10 -10.21 -14.60
CA VAL A 98 5.08 -10.23 -13.51
C VAL A 98 5.45 -8.81 -13.13
N PHE A 99 5.57 -8.56 -11.82
CA PHE A 99 6.19 -7.35 -11.28
C PHE A 99 7.56 -7.74 -10.71
N GLN A 100 8.60 -7.06 -11.17
CA GLN A 100 9.98 -7.36 -10.80
C GLN A 100 10.49 -6.37 -9.75
N THR A 101 11.24 -6.89 -8.78
CA THR A 101 12.04 -6.09 -7.83
C THR A 101 13.46 -6.64 -7.80
N PRO A 102 14.43 -5.97 -7.15
CA PRO A 102 15.75 -6.56 -6.95
C PRO A 102 15.75 -7.89 -6.18
N LEU A 103 14.67 -8.18 -5.43
CA LEU A 103 14.52 -9.45 -4.70
C LEU A 103 13.94 -10.59 -5.55
N GLY A 104 13.48 -10.30 -6.75
CA GLY A 104 12.95 -11.32 -7.65
C GLY A 104 11.59 -10.94 -8.26
N ASP A 105 11.02 -11.87 -8.98
CA ASP A 105 9.79 -11.70 -9.74
C ASP A 105 8.58 -12.08 -8.91
N ILE A 106 7.51 -11.28 -9.00
CA ILE A 106 6.23 -11.54 -8.35
C ILE A 106 5.20 -11.80 -9.44
N PRO A 107 4.59 -12.99 -9.49
CA PRO A 107 3.56 -13.26 -10.48
C PRO A 107 2.29 -12.45 -10.19
N VAL A 108 1.66 -11.96 -11.26
CA VAL A 108 0.35 -11.31 -11.19
C VAL A 108 -0.73 -12.37 -11.30
N ASP A 109 -1.75 -12.27 -10.44
CA ASP A 109 -2.95 -13.11 -10.53
C ASP A 109 -3.80 -12.63 -11.72
N ARG A 110 -3.49 -13.13 -12.92
CA ARG A 110 -4.16 -12.70 -14.16
C ARG A 110 -5.64 -13.02 -14.16
N SER A 111 -6.03 -14.12 -13.57
CA SER A 111 -7.44 -14.51 -13.46
C SER A 111 -8.23 -13.51 -12.64
N ALA A 112 -7.70 -13.11 -11.48
CA ALA A 112 -8.33 -12.09 -10.63
C ALA A 112 -8.42 -10.75 -11.35
N VAL A 113 -7.35 -10.32 -12.03
CA VAL A 113 -7.34 -9.06 -12.79
C VAL A 113 -8.41 -9.06 -13.87
N GLN A 114 -8.55 -10.17 -14.61
CA GLN A 114 -9.58 -10.28 -15.65
C GLN A 114 -10.99 -10.20 -15.10
N GLN A 115 -11.23 -10.79 -13.94
CA GLN A 115 -12.55 -10.75 -13.28
C GLN A 115 -12.96 -9.32 -12.88
N LEU A 116 -12.00 -8.45 -12.65
CA LEU A 116 -12.28 -7.05 -12.28
C LEU A 116 -12.75 -6.20 -13.47
N ARG A 117 -12.46 -6.60 -14.71
CA ARG A 117 -12.75 -5.79 -15.91
C ARG A 117 -14.22 -5.43 -16.11
N GLY A 118 -15.13 -6.23 -15.60
CA GLY A 118 -16.56 -5.97 -15.69
C GLY A 118 -17.10 -5.05 -14.59
N LEU A 119 -16.29 -4.67 -13.61
CA LEU A 119 -16.74 -3.84 -12.50
C LEU A 119 -16.70 -2.36 -12.86
N SER A 120 -17.62 -1.60 -12.24
CA SER A 120 -17.73 -0.15 -12.45
C SER A 120 -16.41 0.56 -12.10
N GLY A 121 -15.97 1.45 -12.99
CA GLY A 121 -14.78 2.27 -12.79
C GLY A 121 -13.45 1.59 -13.05
N VAL A 122 -13.44 0.30 -13.40
CA VAL A 122 -12.20 -0.45 -13.68
C VAL A 122 -11.82 -0.34 -15.16
N LEU A 123 -10.54 -0.05 -15.42
CA LEU A 123 -9.98 0.02 -16.77
C LEU A 123 -8.56 -0.54 -16.78
N THR A 124 -8.12 -1.05 -17.93
CA THR A 124 -6.71 -1.43 -18.12
C THR A 124 -5.93 -0.20 -18.54
N LEU A 125 -4.90 0.20 -17.77
CA LEU A 125 -4.13 1.41 -18.05
C LEU A 125 -2.69 1.24 -17.55
N ASP A 126 -1.82 0.70 -18.39
CA ASP A 126 -0.43 0.44 -18.03
C ASP A 126 0.36 1.72 -17.72
N GLU A 127 0.00 2.84 -18.34
CA GLU A 127 0.62 4.14 -18.10
C GLU A 127 0.50 4.58 -16.65
N ALA A 128 -0.55 4.15 -15.94
CA ALA A 128 -0.72 4.46 -14.52
C ALA A 128 0.37 3.85 -13.65
N PHE A 129 0.97 2.75 -14.10
CA PHE A 129 2.01 2.01 -13.38
C PHE A 129 3.43 2.42 -13.81
N ALA A 130 3.60 2.94 -15.02
CA ALA A 130 4.91 3.05 -15.69
C ALA A 130 5.96 3.79 -14.87
N GLN A 131 5.60 4.91 -14.23
CA GLN A 131 6.52 5.74 -13.45
C GLN A 131 6.05 5.90 -12.00
N GLU A 132 5.08 5.10 -11.56
CA GLU A 132 4.49 5.21 -10.23
C GLU A 132 5.32 4.44 -9.20
N HIS A 133 5.71 5.11 -8.11
CA HIS A 133 6.50 4.52 -7.03
C HIS A 133 5.66 3.92 -5.90
N ALA A 134 4.42 4.41 -5.71
CA ALA A 134 3.64 4.12 -4.50
C ALA A 134 3.29 2.64 -4.33
N LEU A 135 3.07 1.93 -5.42
CA LEU A 135 2.85 0.49 -5.39
C LEU A 135 4.16 -0.26 -5.25
N GLU A 136 5.17 0.14 -6.02
CA GLU A 136 6.46 -0.56 -6.10
C GLU A 136 7.16 -0.67 -4.74
N VAL A 137 7.16 0.41 -3.95
CA VAL A 137 7.89 0.44 -2.68
C VAL A 137 7.32 -0.53 -1.63
N GLN A 138 6.07 -0.98 -1.79
CA GLN A 138 5.46 -1.98 -0.92
C GLN A 138 5.96 -3.39 -1.21
N LEU A 139 6.38 -3.66 -2.44
CA LEU A 139 6.68 -5.02 -2.89
C LEU A 139 7.86 -5.68 -2.16
N PRO A 140 9.00 -4.99 -1.94
CA PRO A 140 10.11 -5.63 -1.22
C PRO A 140 9.77 -5.99 0.23
N PHE A 141 8.94 -5.19 0.91
CA PHE A 141 8.45 -5.56 2.25
C PHE A 141 7.63 -6.85 2.20
N LEU A 142 6.72 -6.96 1.24
CA LEU A 142 5.89 -8.15 1.07
C LEU A 142 6.74 -9.39 0.76
N GLN A 143 7.75 -9.25 -0.10
CA GLN A 143 8.66 -10.35 -0.42
C GLN A 143 9.52 -10.78 0.79
N THR A 144 9.73 -9.87 1.74
CA THR A 144 10.51 -10.15 2.95
C THR A 144 9.68 -10.91 3.98
N VAL A 145 8.40 -10.57 4.13
CA VAL A 145 7.56 -11.13 5.21
C VAL A 145 6.71 -12.33 4.76
N LEU A 146 6.43 -12.47 3.46
CA LEU A 146 5.63 -13.57 2.91
C LEU A 146 6.51 -14.57 2.17
N PRO A 147 6.28 -15.89 2.34
CA PRO A 147 7.08 -16.89 1.61
C PRO A 147 6.90 -16.80 0.09
N THR A 148 5.66 -16.79 -0.38
CA THR A 148 5.29 -16.61 -1.78
C THR A 148 3.88 -16.01 -1.85
N PHE A 149 3.61 -15.22 -2.87
CA PHE A 149 2.28 -14.68 -3.11
C PHE A 149 2.09 -14.28 -4.56
N ASP A 150 0.85 -14.24 -5.00
CA ASP A 150 0.45 -13.63 -6.26
C ASP A 150 -0.03 -12.21 -6.00
N LEU A 151 0.21 -11.32 -6.94
CA LEU A 151 -0.10 -9.91 -6.81
C LEU A 151 -1.31 -9.52 -7.66
N VAL A 152 -2.21 -8.72 -7.07
CA VAL A 152 -3.23 -7.97 -7.82
C VAL A 152 -2.86 -6.49 -7.67
N PRO A 153 -2.19 -5.90 -8.69
CA PRO A 153 -1.75 -4.50 -8.62
C PRO A 153 -2.85 -3.57 -9.14
N LEU A 154 -3.17 -2.55 -8.36
CA LEU A 154 -4.19 -1.56 -8.71
C LEU A 154 -3.67 -0.15 -8.45
N VAL A 155 -3.79 0.74 -9.43
CA VAL A 155 -3.53 2.18 -9.26
C VAL A 155 -4.87 2.91 -9.34
N VAL A 156 -5.17 3.68 -8.30
CA VAL A 156 -6.45 4.35 -8.13
C VAL A 156 -6.28 5.83 -8.45
N GLY A 157 -6.97 6.29 -9.49
CA GLY A 157 -7.08 7.72 -9.82
C GLY A 157 -8.22 8.36 -9.03
N GLU A 158 -8.88 9.35 -9.60
CA GLU A 158 -10.14 9.85 -9.04
C GLU A 158 -11.19 8.76 -9.18
N ALA A 159 -11.62 8.16 -8.07
CA ALA A 159 -12.54 7.05 -8.10
C ALA A 159 -13.62 7.23 -7.04
N ASP A 160 -14.83 6.77 -7.36
CA ASP A 160 -15.91 6.75 -6.40
C ASP A 160 -15.63 5.74 -5.28
N ILE A 161 -16.01 6.09 -4.06
CA ILE A 161 -15.85 5.21 -2.89
C ILE A 161 -16.47 3.83 -3.17
N ASP A 162 -17.67 3.83 -3.75
CA ASP A 162 -18.40 2.59 -4.02
C ASP A 162 -17.68 1.69 -5.02
N ASP A 163 -17.06 2.27 -6.06
CA ASP A 163 -16.31 1.50 -7.05
C ASP A 163 -15.08 0.84 -6.43
N VAL A 164 -14.32 1.58 -5.61
CA VAL A 164 -13.16 1.03 -4.90
C VAL A 164 -13.59 -0.05 -3.92
N SER A 165 -14.63 0.19 -3.14
CA SER A 165 -15.16 -0.78 -2.18
C SER A 165 -15.64 -2.06 -2.88
N GLN A 166 -16.31 -1.95 -4.03
CA GLN A 166 -16.75 -3.12 -4.81
C GLN A 166 -15.56 -3.96 -5.29
N VAL A 167 -14.50 -3.33 -5.76
CA VAL A 167 -13.28 -4.04 -6.17
C VAL A 167 -12.68 -4.79 -4.99
N ILE A 168 -12.55 -4.13 -3.85
CA ILE A 168 -12.04 -4.77 -2.63
C ILE A 168 -12.93 -5.94 -2.22
N ASP A 169 -14.25 -5.75 -2.17
CA ASP A 169 -15.20 -6.79 -1.78
C ASP A 169 -15.13 -8.01 -2.70
N HIS A 170 -14.90 -7.77 -3.99
CA HIS A 170 -14.76 -8.85 -4.99
C HIS A 170 -13.51 -9.70 -4.75
N LEU A 171 -12.45 -9.11 -4.18
CA LEU A 171 -11.14 -9.74 -4.01
C LEU A 171 -10.94 -10.35 -2.62
N ILE A 172 -11.79 -10.04 -1.65
CA ILE A 172 -11.67 -10.58 -0.29
C ILE A 172 -11.81 -12.10 -0.34
N ALA A 173 -10.83 -12.79 0.26
CA ALA A 173 -10.80 -14.24 0.37
C ALA A 173 -9.97 -14.63 1.59
N PRO A 174 -10.10 -15.87 2.11
CA PRO A 174 -9.38 -16.30 3.33
C PRO A 174 -7.85 -16.19 3.23
N ASP A 175 -7.28 -16.29 2.03
CA ASP A 175 -5.84 -16.25 1.78
C ASP A 175 -5.37 -14.90 1.18
N THR A 176 -6.22 -13.89 1.16
CA THR A 176 -5.94 -12.60 0.52
C THR A 176 -5.70 -11.51 1.56
N LEU A 177 -4.64 -10.75 1.37
CA LEU A 177 -4.34 -9.52 2.12
C LEU A 177 -4.58 -8.31 1.21
N ILE A 178 -5.24 -7.30 1.74
CA ILE A 178 -5.41 -6.00 1.07
C ILE A 178 -4.38 -5.03 1.63
N VAL A 179 -3.61 -4.36 0.79
CA VAL A 179 -2.68 -3.31 1.19
C VAL A 179 -3.04 -2.03 0.47
N VAL A 180 -3.34 -0.98 1.24
CA VAL A 180 -3.52 0.37 0.69
C VAL A 180 -2.26 1.16 0.98
N SER A 181 -1.64 1.70 -0.07
CA SER A 181 -0.43 2.51 0.00
C SER A 181 -0.80 3.98 0.11
N SER A 182 -0.47 4.61 1.24
CA SER A 182 -0.76 6.04 1.43
C SER A 182 0.17 6.66 2.47
N ASP A 183 0.71 7.84 2.14
CA ASP A 183 1.22 8.77 3.13
C ASP A 183 0.07 9.62 3.67
N LEU A 184 0.30 10.38 4.71
CA LEU A 184 -0.67 11.30 5.30
C LEU A 184 -0.45 12.73 4.79
N SER A 185 -0.39 13.74 5.67
CA SER A 185 -0.22 15.12 5.23
C SER A 185 1.14 15.39 4.60
N HIS A 186 1.21 16.38 3.71
CA HIS A 186 2.44 16.73 3.01
C HIS A 186 2.83 18.18 3.26
N PHE A 187 4.13 18.35 3.56
CA PHE A 187 4.84 19.65 3.53
C PHE A 187 4.37 20.68 4.55
N LEU A 188 3.72 20.26 5.62
CA LEU A 188 3.42 21.09 6.77
C LEU A 188 4.65 21.16 7.68
N ASP A 189 4.69 22.15 8.58
CA ASP A 189 5.66 22.14 9.67
C ASP A 189 5.33 20.99 10.64
N TYR A 190 6.28 20.67 11.51
CA TYR A 190 6.18 19.48 12.38
C TYR A 190 4.91 19.49 13.25
N GLU A 191 4.59 20.59 13.90
CA GLU A 191 3.43 20.66 14.79
C GLU A 191 2.11 20.59 14.03
N SER A 192 2.01 21.31 12.91
CA SER A 192 0.82 21.28 12.04
C SER A 192 0.59 19.89 11.47
N CYS A 193 1.67 19.21 11.08
CA CYS A 193 1.62 17.82 10.61
C CYS A 193 1.07 16.89 11.70
N GLN A 194 1.59 17.00 12.93
CA GLN A 194 1.10 16.16 14.03
C GLN A 194 -0.39 16.35 14.29
N LEU A 195 -0.87 17.60 14.28
CA LEU A 195 -2.29 17.89 14.49
C LEU A 195 -3.16 17.32 13.36
N ARG A 196 -2.75 17.57 12.11
CA ARG A 196 -3.49 17.08 10.95
C ARG A 196 -3.55 15.56 10.91
N ASP A 197 -2.43 14.91 11.14
CA ASP A 197 -2.33 13.45 11.02
C ASP A 197 -3.04 12.73 12.17
N ARG A 198 -3.06 13.32 13.38
CA ARG A 198 -3.91 12.80 14.47
C ARG A 198 -5.39 12.86 14.11
N SER A 199 -5.81 13.96 13.48
CA SER A 199 -7.19 14.14 13.03
C SER A 199 -7.55 13.08 11.96
N THR A 200 -6.68 12.91 10.96
CA THR A 200 -6.88 11.90 9.92
C THR A 200 -6.90 10.48 10.51
N THR A 201 -5.99 10.19 11.44
CA THR A 201 -5.96 8.89 12.13
C THR A 201 -7.25 8.62 12.89
N ALA A 202 -7.81 9.63 13.56
CA ALA A 202 -9.10 9.49 14.23
C ALA A 202 -10.22 9.16 13.24
N LEU A 203 -10.21 9.76 12.05
CA LEU A 203 -11.18 9.45 10.99
C LEU A 203 -11.03 8.00 10.50
N ILE A 204 -9.81 7.51 10.36
CA ILE A 204 -9.54 6.12 9.99
C ILE A 204 -10.05 5.18 11.08
N GLU A 205 -9.70 5.45 12.34
CA GLU A 205 -10.10 4.62 13.47
C GLU A 205 -11.62 4.55 13.66
N ASN A 206 -12.33 5.60 13.25
CA ASN A 206 -13.80 5.68 13.33
C ASN A 206 -14.49 5.30 12.01
N MET A 207 -13.76 4.78 11.03
CA MET A 207 -14.30 4.36 9.73
C MET A 207 -15.11 5.45 9.01
N GLN A 208 -14.60 6.69 9.05
CA GLN A 208 -15.27 7.87 8.48
C GLN A 208 -14.81 8.12 7.04
N GLU A 209 -15.20 7.23 6.13
CA GLU A 209 -14.72 7.26 4.73
C GLU A 209 -15.03 8.57 4.01
N ASP A 210 -16.17 9.20 4.29
CA ASP A 210 -16.56 10.42 3.60
C ASP A 210 -15.76 11.66 4.03
N ALA A 211 -15.12 11.60 5.18
CA ALA A 211 -14.44 12.76 5.77
C ALA A 211 -12.97 12.88 5.36
N ILE A 212 -12.38 11.85 4.75
CA ILE A 212 -10.97 11.84 4.36
C ILE A 212 -10.82 12.37 2.93
N GLY A 213 -10.02 13.42 2.77
CA GLY A 213 -9.75 14.03 1.47
C GLY A 213 -8.29 13.95 1.06
N PRO A 214 -7.98 14.39 -0.20
CA PRO A 214 -6.61 14.33 -0.73
C PRO A 214 -5.58 15.14 0.06
N HIS A 215 -6.00 16.15 0.82
CA HIS A 215 -5.09 16.93 1.68
C HIS A 215 -4.74 16.18 2.98
N ASP A 216 -5.54 15.19 3.35
CA ASP A 216 -5.31 14.39 4.55
C ASP A 216 -4.37 13.22 4.25
N ALA A 217 -4.53 12.63 3.06
CA ALA A 217 -3.75 11.47 2.62
C ALA A 217 -3.66 11.46 1.10
N CYS A 218 -2.46 11.22 0.55
CA CYS A 218 -2.29 11.12 -0.90
C CYS A 218 -3.05 9.93 -1.48
N GLY A 219 -3.25 8.87 -0.69
CA GLY A 219 -4.07 7.72 -1.05
C GLY A 219 -5.51 7.81 -0.57
N ALA A 220 -6.08 9.02 -0.49
CA ALA A 220 -7.45 9.22 0.01
C ALA A 220 -8.48 8.34 -0.71
N PHE A 221 -8.41 8.24 -2.03
CA PHE A 221 -9.38 7.43 -2.79
C PHE A 221 -9.34 5.95 -2.44
N PRO A 222 -8.19 5.27 -2.44
CA PRO A 222 -8.18 3.87 -1.99
C PRO A 222 -8.45 3.72 -0.50
N VAL A 223 -8.01 4.64 0.36
CA VAL A 223 -8.30 4.61 1.80
C VAL A 223 -9.81 4.67 2.05
N ARG A 224 -10.51 5.59 1.38
CA ARG A 224 -11.96 5.74 1.52
C ARG A 224 -12.70 4.45 1.17
N GLY A 225 -12.33 3.81 0.07
CA GLY A 225 -12.91 2.53 -0.33
C GLY A 225 -12.63 1.40 0.66
N LEU A 226 -11.41 1.33 1.18
CA LEU A 226 -11.05 0.36 2.22
C LEU A 226 -11.90 0.54 3.48
N LEU A 227 -12.06 1.77 3.96
CA LEU A 227 -12.85 2.05 5.16
C LEU A 227 -14.30 1.64 4.98
N LYS A 228 -14.88 1.89 3.81
CA LYS A 228 -16.25 1.46 3.52
C LYS A 228 -16.39 -0.06 3.57
N SER A 229 -15.48 -0.79 2.92
CA SER A 229 -15.47 -2.26 2.96
C SER A 229 -15.26 -2.78 4.38
N ALA A 230 -14.31 -2.20 5.11
CA ALA A 230 -14.01 -2.60 6.48
C ALA A 230 -15.23 -2.44 7.39
N ARG A 231 -15.93 -1.30 7.28
CA ARG A 231 -17.14 -1.05 8.05
C ARG A 231 -18.24 -2.05 7.72
N ARG A 232 -18.45 -2.35 6.44
CA ARG A 232 -19.47 -3.31 5.98
C ARG A 232 -19.18 -4.74 6.44
N HIS A 233 -17.89 -5.12 6.49
CA HIS A 233 -17.48 -6.46 6.92
C HIS A 233 -17.31 -6.57 8.44
N GLY A 234 -17.50 -5.48 9.18
CA GLY A 234 -17.34 -5.48 10.62
C GLY A 234 -15.90 -5.60 11.09
N TRP A 235 -14.94 -5.22 10.25
CA TRP A 235 -13.53 -5.21 10.62
C TRP A 235 -13.26 -4.11 11.65
N ARG A 236 -12.27 -4.37 12.49
CA ARG A 236 -11.72 -3.37 13.41
C ARG A 236 -10.44 -2.79 12.82
N VAL A 237 -10.02 -1.64 13.30
CA VAL A 237 -8.77 -1.02 12.89
C VAL A 237 -7.94 -0.66 14.11
N ARG A 238 -6.62 -0.85 13.99
CA ARG A 238 -5.65 -0.45 15.01
C ARG A 238 -4.56 0.36 14.35
N THR A 239 -4.21 1.50 15.00
CA THR A 239 -3.05 2.28 14.61
C THR A 239 -1.81 1.62 15.18
N LEU A 240 -0.88 1.22 14.31
CA LEU A 240 0.37 0.57 14.71
C LEU A 240 1.50 1.57 14.89
N ASP A 241 1.51 2.65 14.11
CA ASP A 241 2.52 3.69 14.18
C ASP A 241 1.98 4.99 13.57
N LEU A 242 2.42 6.11 14.10
CA LEU A 242 2.08 7.44 13.58
C LEU A 242 3.27 8.36 13.82
N ARG A 243 4.01 8.67 12.77
CA ARG A 243 5.20 9.53 12.78
C ARG A 243 5.21 10.40 11.52
N ASN A 244 6.27 11.14 11.35
CA ASN A 244 6.50 11.93 10.14
C ASN A 244 7.99 11.93 9.78
N SER A 245 8.33 12.54 8.65
CA SER A 245 9.72 12.55 8.16
C SER A 245 10.66 13.30 9.11
N GLY A 246 10.17 14.22 9.94
CA GLY A 246 10.97 14.89 10.97
C GLY A 246 11.35 13.97 12.13
N ASP A 247 10.67 12.86 12.32
CA ASP A 247 10.98 11.83 13.31
C ASP A 247 11.97 10.78 12.77
N THR A 248 12.25 10.79 11.47
CA THR A 248 13.14 9.85 10.81
C THR A 248 14.35 10.60 10.23
N ALA A 249 14.42 10.78 8.90
CA ALA A 249 15.59 11.35 8.23
C ALA A 249 15.41 12.79 7.73
N GLY A 250 14.19 13.36 7.79
CA GLY A 250 13.89 14.69 7.29
C GLY A 250 14.04 15.80 8.32
N ASP A 251 14.07 17.06 7.87
CA ASP A 251 14.01 18.19 8.78
C ASP A 251 12.56 18.52 9.16
N LYS A 252 12.38 19.30 10.24
CA LYS A 252 11.07 19.56 10.85
C LYS A 252 10.33 20.76 10.26
N SER A 253 10.94 21.50 9.35
CA SER A 253 10.29 22.69 8.77
C SER A 253 9.25 22.32 7.71
N ARG A 254 9.41 21.15 7.09
CA ARG A 254 8.55 20.70 6.01
C ARG A 254 8.55 19.18 5.98
N VAL A 255 7.49 18.58 6.53
CA VAL A 255 7.45 17.15 6.77
C VAL A 255 6.33 16.46 6.00
N VAL A 256 6.47 15.15 5.86
CA VAL A 256 5.43 14.25 5.32
C VAL A 256 5.03 13.30 6.44
N GLY A 257 3.72 13.13 6.63
CA GLY A 257 3.18 12.25 7.65
C GLY A 257 3.11 10.79 7.20
N TYR A 258 3.34 9.88 8.14
CA TYR A 258 3.33 8.43 7.91
C TYR A 258 2.50 7.73 8.98
N GLY A 259 1.57 6.91 8.54
CA GLY A 259 0.77 6.09 9.45
C GLY A 259 0.76 4.64 9.00
N ALA A 260 0.76 3.73 9.96
CA ALA A 260 0.63 2.30 9.74
C ALA A 260 -0.59 1.80 10.49
N TYR A 261 -1.48 1.10 9.78
CA TYR A 261 -2.76 0.64 10.33
C TYR A 261 -3.02 -0.80 9.91
N GLU A 262 -3.58 -1.60 10.84
CA GLU A 262 -4.07 -2.93 10.51
C GLU A 262 -5.57 -3.02 10.72
N PHE A 263 -6.23 -3.77 9.83
CA PHE A 263 -7.66 -4.06 9.89
C PHE A 263 -7.82 -5.57 10.15
N TYR A 264 -8.58 -5.91 11.19
CA TYR A 264 -8.69 -7.29 11.66
C TYR A 264 -10.10 -7.66 12.14
#